data_cfa07c07d0f04d91f5685c8341e95b38
#
_entry.id   cfa07c07d0f04d91f5685c8341e95b38
#
_cell.length_a   1.000
_cell.length_b   1.000
_cell.length_c   1.000
_cell.angle_alpha   90.00
_cell.angle_beta   90.00
_cell.angle_gamma   90.00
#
_symmetry.space_group_name_H-M   'P 1'
#
loop_
_entity.id
_entity.type
_entity.pdbx_description
1 polymer ?
#
loop_
_entity_poly.entity_id
_entity_poly.type
_entity_poly.pdbx_seq_one_letter_code
_entity_poly.pdbx_strand_id
1 'polypeptide(L)'
;MNAVWIVDDDRSIRWVLEKALTREEIPCRSFSSAADVLAALEEAGPPPRVLVSDIRMPGESGLSLLSKIKARFPHIPVIIMTAYSDLDSA
;
A
#
# COMPACT_ATOMS: atom_id res chain seq x y z
N MET A 1 -10.61 14.88 1.76
CA MET A 1 -9.19 14.56 1.98
C MET A 1 -8.88 13.17 1.46
N ASN A 2 -7.78 13.01 0.76
CA ASN A 2 -7.43 11.71 0.21
C ASN A 2 -6.87 10.80 1.28
N ALA A 3 -7.22 9.53 1.19
CA ALA A 3 -6.80 8.55 2.17
C ALA A 3 -5.39 8.05 1.88
N VAL A 4 -4.74 7.53 2.91
CA VAL A 4 -3.52 6.74 2.77
C VAL A 4 -3.98 5.31 2.49
N TRP A 5 -3.47 4.71 1.41
CA TRP A 5 -3.80 3.34 1.09
C TRP A 5 -2.66 2.44 1.50
N ILE A 6 -3.01 1.28 2.06
CA ILE A 6 -2.05 0.31 2.57
C ILE A 6 -2.33 -1.01 1.87
N VAL A 7 -1.28 -1.67 1.37
CA VAL A 7 -1.44 -3.01 0.82
C VAL A 7 -0.42 -3.94 1.47
N ASP A 8 -0.90 -5.01 2.06
CA ASP A 8 -0.08 -6.00 2.75
C ASP A 8 -0.93 -7.25 2.88
N ASP A 9 -0.34 -8.41 2.64
CA ASP A 9 -1.07 -9.65 2.78
C ASP A 9 -1.22 -10.09 4.24
N ASP A 10 -0.46 -9.47 5.14
CA ASP A 10 -0.52 -9.80 6.55
C ASP A 10 -1.58 -8.94 7.24
N ARG A 11 -2.62 -9.59 7.73
CA ARG A 11 -3.73 -8.90 8.37
C ARG A 11 -3.28 -8.13 9.61
N SER A 12 -2.34 -8.69 10.36
CA SER A 12 -1.86 -8.05 11.58
C SER A 12 -1.14 -6.73 11.27
N ILE A 13 -0.36 -6.73 10.21
CA ILE A 13 0.35 -5.53 9.80
C ILE A 13 -0.64 -4.46 9.37
N ARG A 14 -1.65 -4.86 8.57
CA ARG A 14 -2.67 -3.90 8.15
C ARG A 14 -3.38 -3.30 9.36
N TRP A 15 -3.70 -4.13 10.34
CA TRP A 15 -4.40 -3.67 11.55
C TRP A 15 -3.56 -2.65 12.32
N VAL A 16 -2.28 -2.94 12.49
CA VAL A 16 -1.37 -2.03 13.21
C VAL A 16 -1.29 -0.68 12.51
N LEU A 17 -1.13 -0.71 11.18
CA LEU A 17 -1.03 0.52 10.42
C LEU A 17 -2.32 1.32 10.44
N GLU A 18 -3.47 0.62 10.33
CA GLU A 18 -4.75 1.29 10.39
C GLU A 18 -4.96 1.95 11.74
N LYS A 19 -4.58 1.28 12.83
CA LYS A 19 -4.71 1.85 14.16
C LYS A 19 -3.84 3.09 14.30
N ALA A 20 -2.61 3.01 13.82
CA ALA A 20 -1.69 4.14 13.92
C ALA A 20 -2.22 5.35 13.16
N LEU A 21 -2.72 5.13 11.95
CA LEU A 21 -3.25 6.22 11.14
C LEU A 21 -4.52 6.80 11.74
N THR A 22 -5.38 5.95 12.27
CA THR A 22 -6.62 6.40 12.89
C THR A 22 -6.32 7.27 14.11
N ARG A 23 -5.31 6.92 14.87
CA ARG A 23 -4.93 7.73 16.04
C ARG A 23 -4.49 9.14 15.64
N GLU A 24 -3.93 9.28 14.46
CA GLU A 24 -3.51 10.58 13.93
C GLU A 24 -4.61 11.24 13.12
N GLU A 25 -5.80 10.66 13.11
CA GLU A 25 -6.94 11.17 12.36
C GLU A 25 -6.68 11.24 10.86
N ILE A 26 -5.91 10.29 10.36
CA ILE A 26 -5.60 10.19 8.95
C ILE A 26 -6.48 9.10 8.35
N PRO A 27 -7.35 9.43 7.39
CA PRO A 27 -8.18 8.39 6.76
C PRO A 27 -7.30 7.38 6.04
N CYS A 28 -7.65 6.12 6.13
CA CYS A 28 -6.89 5.08 5.47
C CYS A 28 -7.80 4.00 4.92
N ARG A 29 -7.29 3.27 3.95
CA ARG A 29 -7.96 2.14 3.35
C ARG A 29 -6.91 1.07 3.13
N SER A 30 -7.22 -0.17 3.48
CA SER A 30 -6.25 -1.24 3.38
C SER A 30 -6.73 -2.32 2.41
N PHE A 31 -5.76 -3.00 1.81
CA PHE A 31 -5.99 -4.03 0.80
C PHE A 31 -5.09 -5.22 1.11
N SER A 32 -5.54 -6.39 0.74
CA SER A 32 -4.78 -7.61 1.00
C SER A 32 -3.95 -8.06 -0.20
N SER A 33 -4.15 -7.45 -1.36
CA SER A 33 -3.42 -7.84 -2.55
C SER A 33 -3.23 -6.68 -3.50
N ALA A 34 -2.23 -6.81 -4.38
CA ALA A 34 -2.00 -5.83 -5.41
C ALA A 34 -3.18 -5.72 -6.38
N ALA A 35 -3.82 -6.84 -6.68
CA ALA A 35 -4.97 -6.84 -7.58
C ALA A 35 -6.09 -5.97 -7.03
N ASP A 36 -6.33 -6.04 -5.73
CA ASP A 36 -7.37 -5.22 -5.10
C ASP A 36 -7.05 -3.74 -5.20
N VAL A 37 -5.78 -3.37 -5.02
CA VAL A 37 -5.35 -1.98 -5.15
C VAL A 37 -5.58 -1.48 -6.57
N LEU A 38 -5.15 -2.27 -7.55
CA LEU A 38 -5.29 -1.87 -8.94
C LEU A 38 -6.74 -1.73 -9.34
N ALA A 39 -7.60 -2.63 -8.87
CA ALA A 39 -9.03 -2.52 -9.12
C ALA A 39 -9.60 -1.25 -8.51
N ALA A 40 -9.19 -0.91 -7.30
CA ALA A 40 -9.66 0.31 -6.64
C ALA A 40 -9.18 1.56 -7.37
N LEU A 41 -7.96 1.54 -7.91
CA LEU A 41 -7.44 2.67 -8.66
C LEU A 41 -8.18 2.90 -9.97
N GLU A 42 -8.77 1.84 -10.53
CA GLU A 42 -9.56 1.96 -11.74
C GLU A 42 -10.95 2.54 -11.50
N GLU A 43 -11.40 2.53 -10.25
CA GLU A 43 -12.71 3.07 -9.91
C GLU A 43 -12.69 4.60 -9.96
N ALA A 44 -13.83 5.18 -10.30
CA ALA A 44 -13.97 6.61 -10.25
C ALA A 44 -13.95 7.05 -8.79
N GLY A 45 -13.12 8.04 -8.50
CA GLY A 45 -13.03 8.55 -7.14
C GLY A 45 -11.69 9.22 -6.91
N PRO A 46 -11.50 9.81 -5.75
CA PRO A 46 -10.23 10.49 -5.48
C PRO A 46 -9.10 9.47 -5.33
N PRO A 47 -7.93 9.78 -5.89
CA PRO A 47 -6.77 8.90 -5.74
C PRO A 47 -6.28 8.94 -4.30
N PRO A 48 -5.50 7.94 -3.88
CA PRO A 48 -4.91 7.99 -2.54
C PRO A 48 -3.87 9.10 -2.45
N ARG A 49 -3.68 9.59 -1.25
CA ARG A 49 -2.64 10.56 -0.99
C ARG A 49 -1.26 9.92 -1.13
N VAL A 50 -1.15 8.68 -0.67
CA VAL A 50 0.06 7.89 -0.77
C VAL A 50 -0.32 6.42 -0.66
N LEU A 51 0.43 5.56 -1.31
CA LEU A 51 0.24 4.12 -1.21
C LEU A 51 1.45 3.52 -0.49
N VAL A 52 1.19 2.79 0.57
CA VAL A 52 2.22 2.07 1.31
C VAL A 52 2.06 0.60 0.99
N SER A 53 3.08 -0.01 0.42
CA SER A 53 3.01 -1.40 -0.05
C SER A 53 4.09 -2.25 0.57
N ASP A 54 3.71 -3.45 1.01
CA ASP A 54 4.69 -4.46 1.37
C ASP A 54 5.40 -4.94 0.11
N ILE A 55 6.67 -5.27 0.24
CA ILE A 55 7.45 -5.75 -0.90
C ILE A 55 7.11 -7.19 -1.24
N ARG A 56 6.73 -7.99 -0.25
CA ARG A 56 6.44 -9.41 -0.44
C ARG A 56 4.96 -9.67 -0.29
N MET A 57 4.33 -10.08 -1.39
CA MET A 57 2.92 -10.44 -1.38
C MET A 57 2.73 -11.63 -2.31
N PRO A 58 1.81 -12.55 -1.96
CA PRO A 58 1.49 -13.65 -2.87
C PRO A 58 1.00 -13.13 -4.20
N GLY A 59 1.43 -13.76 -5.26
CA GLY A 59 1.00 -13.43 -6.59
C GLY A 59 1.77 -12.31 -7.22
N GLU A 60 1.79 -11.14 -6.63
CA GLU A 60 2.46 -9.99 -7.19
C GLU A 60 3.24 -9.26 -6.11
N SER A 61 4.53 -9.00 -6.37
CA SER A 61 5.35 -8.29 -5.40
C SER A 61 5.02 -6.81 -5.36
N GLY A 62 5.44 -6.16 -4.27
CA GLY A 62 5.27 -4.72 -4.15
C GLY A 62 6.03 -3.96 -5.21
N LEU A 63 7.18 -4.49 -5.66
CA LEU A 63 7.95 -3.85 -6.72
C LEU A 63 7.23 -3.91 -8.06
N SER A 64 6.57 -5.04 -8.34
CA SER A 64 5.76 -5.17 -9.53
C SER A 64 4.59 -4.19 -9.50
N LEU A 65 3.92 -4.10 -8.35
CA LEU A 65 2.83 -3.15 -8.16
C LEU A 65 3.31 -1.72 -8.36
N LEU A 66 4.46 -1.37 -7.79
CA LEU A 66 5.05 -0.04 -7.96
C LEU A 66 5.25 0.29 -9.42
N SER A 67 5.79 -0.67 -10.18
CA SER A 67 6.03 -0.47 -11.61
C SER A 67 4.73 -0.18 -12.35
N LYS A 68 3.68 -0.93 -12.05
CA LYS A 68 2.38 -0.72 -12.70
C LYS A 68 1.77 0.63 -12.34
N ILE A 69 1.89 1.03 -11.09
CA ILE A 69 1.34 2.30 -10.67
C ILE A 69 2.10 3.44 -11.31
N LYS A 70 3.41 3.35 -11.38
CA LYS A 70 4.20 4.41 -12.02
C LYS A 70 3.88 4.55 -13.50
N ALA A 71 3.56 3.44 -14.16
CA ALA A 71 3.20 3.48 -15.58
C ALA A 71 1.83 4.11 -15.82
N ARG A 72 0.86 3.83 -14.93
CA ARG A 72 -0.52 4.24 -15.15
C ARG A 72 -0.96 5.42 -14.31
N PHE A 73 -0.39 5.55 -13.12
CA PHE A 73 -0.76 6.59 -12.16
C PHE A 73 0.50 7.24 -11.60
N PRO A 74 1.31 7.91 -12.46
CA PRO A 74 2.64 8.37 -12.05
C PRO A 74 2.62 9.46 -10.97
N HIS A 75 1.47 10.06 -10.74
CA HIS A 75 1.36 11.13 -9.74
C HIS A 75 1.12 10.59 -8.32
N ILE A 76 0.92 9.28 -8.16
CA ILE A 76 0.66 8.72 -6.84
C ILE A 76 1.98 8.31 -6.20
N PRO A 77 2.34 8.90 -5.05
CA PRO A 77 3.54 8.47 -4.35
C PRO A 77 3.37 7.06 -3.79
N VAL A 78 4.41 6.25 -3.90
CA VAL A 78 4.40 4.88 -3.40
C VAL A 78 5.58 4.69 -2.47
N ILE A 79 5.30 4.16 -1.28
CA ILE A 79 6.33 3.82 -0.31
C ILE A 79 6.36 2.31 -0.18
N ILE A 80 7.53 1.72 -0.34
CA ILE A 80 7.70 0.28 -0.20
C ILE A 80 8.19 -0.02 1.20
N MET A 81 7.45 -0.89 1.88
CA MET A 81 7.87 -1.39 3.20
C MET A 81 8.52 -2.75 3.03
N THR A 82 9.48 -3.04 3.89
CA THR A 82 10.00 -4.39 3.98
C THR A 82 9.57 -4.95 5.32
N ALA A 83 8.83 -6.05 5.29
CA ALA A 83 8.36 -6.69 6.51
C ALA A 83 9.51 -7.20 7.34
N TYR A 84 10.58 -7.58 6.67
CA TYR A 84 11.78 -8.00 7.34
C TYR A 84 12.81 -6.93 7.20
N SER A 85 13.42 -6.61 8.28
CA SER A 85 14.53 -5.70 8.21
C SER A 85 15.72 -6.46 7.66
N ASP A 86 16.11 -6.15 6.45
CA ASP A 86 17.31 -6.71 5.89
C ASP A 86 18.54 -6.19 6.61
N LEU A 87 18.35 -5.22 7.43
CA LEU A 87 19.43 -4.72 8.27
C LEU A 87 19.98 -5.81 9.19
N ASP A 88 19.14 -6.74 9.56
CA ASP A 88 19.55 -7.82 10.43
C ASP A 88 20.52 -8.75 9.76
N SER A 89 20.49 -8.82 8.46
CA SER A 89 21.35 -9.71 7.72
C SER A 89 22.71 -9.09 7.43
N ALA A 90 22.84 -7.86 7.75
CA ALA A 90 24.09 -7.17 7.50
C ALA A 90 25.21 -7.62 8.43
#